data_b463c148f66371a5f796d58913bc0116
#
_entry.id   b463c148f66371a5f796d58913bc0116
#
_cell.length_a   1.000
_cell.length_b   1.000
_cell.length_c   1.000
_cell.angle_alpha   90.00
_cell.angle_beta   90.00
_cell.angle_gamma   90.00
#
_symmetry.space_group_name_H-M   'P 1'
#
loop_
_entity.id
_entity.type
_entity.pdbx_description
1 polymer ?
#
loop_
_entity_poly.entity_id
_entity_poly.type
_entity_poly.pdbx_seq_one_letter_code
_entity_poly.pdbx_strand_id
1 'polypeptide(L)'
;MGLFDKFLKLPSLNEMQGNFGEQLAKYYSKIMTDALVLHDILIDGADGKYSQIDLLLIGGKGIYVVEVKTYPEARIYGDGKNSKWYYYLGGKRYEIYSPLKQNQKHIQYLKKFLSDFGDIPCFSVLTIICEDIKVTNINESQDDISVAVCSSLPAMSQGIELIAKDKPAVFSEEQKQRIYQYIMDDQYSGK
;
A
#
# COMPACT_ATOMS: atom_id res chain seq x y z
N MET A 1 -22.74 3.25 -19.54
CA MET A 1 -22.70 4.32 -18.57
C MET A 1 -22.72 3.64 -17.21
N GLY A 2 -21.53 3.33 -16.71
CA GLY A 2 -21.33 2.41 -15.60
C GLY A 2 -21.56 3.09 -14.25
N LEU A 3 -21.87 2.30 -13.26
CA LEU A 3 -22.10 2.69 -11.85
C LEU A 3 -20.94 3.50 -11.25
N PHE A 4 -19.77 3.47 -11.88
CA PHE A 4 -18.52 4.12 -11.46
C PHE A 4 -18.46 5.65 -11.71
N ASP A 5 -19.25 6.19 -12.64
CA ASP A 5 -19.21 7.63 -12.96
C ASP A 5 -19.93 8.53 -11.94
N LYS A 6 -20.61 7.96 -10.98
CA LYS A 6 -21.42 8.70 -9.99
C LYS A 6 -20.74 8.94 -8.65
N PHE A 7 -19.58 8.34 -8.41
CA PHE A 7 -18.92 8.40 -7.11
C PHE A 7 -17.50 8.94 -7.21
N LEU A 8 -17.30 10.07 -6.57
CA LEU A 8 -16.06 10.71 -6.20
C LEU A 8 -15.43 11.66 -7.23
N LYS A 9 -15.70 12.94 -7.05
CA LYS A 9 -14.68 13.95 -7.33
C LYS A 9 -13.47 13.57 -6.46
N LEU A 10 -12.43 13.01 -7.08
CA LEU A 10 -11.14 12.87 -6.43
C LEU A 10 -10.67 14.29 -6.09
N PRO A 11 -10.18 14.53 -4.86
CA PRO A 11 -9.59 15.80 -4.52
C PRO A 11 -8.44 16.09 -5.49
N SER A 12 -8.22 17.36 -5.82
CA SER A 12 -7.08 17.76 -6.63
C SER A 12 -5.78 17.38 -5.91
N LEU A 13 -4.70 17.14 -6.65
CA LEU A 13 -3.38 16.81 -6.09
C LEU A 13 -2.90 17.83 -5.03
N ASN A 14 -3.30 19.10 -5.15
CA ASN A 14 -3.00 20.16 -4.19
C ASN A 14 -3.80 20.04 -2.88
N GLU A 15 -5.03 19.52 -2.94
CA GLU A 15 -5.85 19.25 -1.75
C GLU A 15 -5.38 18.01 -1.00
N MET A 16 -4.60 17.14 -1.66
CA MET A 16 -4.09 15.89 -1.09
C MET A 16 -2.81 16.07 -0.26
N GLN A 17 -2.14 17.24 -0.29
CA GLN A 17 -0.83 17.42 0.35
C GLN A 17 -0.84 17.49 1.89
N GLY A 18 -1.98 17.69 2.53
CA GLY A 18 -2.05 17.84 4.00
C GLY A 18 -2.61 16.65 4.77
N ASN A 19 -3.54 15.87 4.13
CA ASN A 19 -4.26 14.78 4.78
C ASN A 19 -4.41 13.58 3.84
N PHE A 20 -3.36 13.25 3.12
CA PHE A 20 -3.40 12.25 2.05
C PHE A 20 -3.83 10.86 2.55
N GLY A 21 -3.24 10.40 3.66
CA GLY A 21 -3.58 9.12 4.27
C GLY A 21 -5.04 9.04 4.68
N GLU A 22 -5.56 10.08 5.34
CA GLU A 22 -6.96 10.16 5.75
C GLU A 22 -7.93 10.15 4.55
N GLN A 23 -7.61 10.86 3.48
CA GLN A 23 -8.43 10.89 2.28
C GLN A 23 -8.42 9.54 1.55
N LEU A 24 -7.27 8.89 1.48
CA LEU A 24 -7.16 7.53 0.95
C LEU A 24 -7.96 6.54 1.80
N ALA A 25 -7.84 6.61 3.13
CA ALA A 25 -8.59 5.74 4.02
C ALA A 25 -10.10 5.92 3.83
N LYS A 26 -10.59 7.15 3.74
CA LYS A 26 -12.00 7.46 3.42
C LYS A 26 -12.44 6.96 2.05
N TYR A 27 -11.57 7.05 1.05
CA TYR A 27 -11.84 6.52 -0.29
C TYR A 27 -11.98 5.01 -0.25
N TYR A 28 -11.01 4.30 0.37
CA TYR A 28 -11.00 2.84 0.40
C TYR A 28 -12.06 2.24 1.30
N SER A 29 -12.40 2.86 2.44
CA SER A 29 -13.52 2.43 3.26
C SER A 29 -14.88 2.47 2.53
N LYS A 30 -15.00 3.31 1.50
CA LYS A 30 -16.22 3.39 0.69
C LYS A 30 -16.28 2.36 -0.44
N ILE A 31 -15.13 1.96 -0.99
CA ILE A 31 -15.07 1.06 -2.14
C ILE A 31 -14.86 -0.38 -1.72
N MET A 32 -14.05 -0.61 -0.69
CA MET A 32 -13.76 -1.94 -0.15
C MET A 32 -14.61 -2.17 1.11
N THR A 33 -15.89 -2.42 0.91
CA THR A 33 -16.87 -2.56 2.00
C THR A 33 -16.61 -3.74 2.93
N ASP A 34 -15.77 -4.70 2.52
CA ASP A 34 -15.37 -5.89 3.29
C ASP A 34 -13.99 -5.77 3.96
N ALA A 35 -13.29 -4.66 3.77
CA ALA A 35 -11.97 -4.42 4.37
C ALA A 35 -12.03 -3.38 5.49
N LEU A 36 -11.27 -3.65 6.56
CA LEU A 36 -10.96 -2.64 7.57
C LEU A 36 -9.74 -1.84 7.12
N VAL A 37 -9.82 -0.52 7.26
CA VAL A 37 -8.83 0.41 6.71
C VAL A 37 -8.13 1.16 7.84
N LEU A 38 -6.80 1.12 7.83
CA LEU A 38 -5.91 1.86 8.72
C LEU A 38 -4.94 2.70 7.90
N HIS A 39 -4.54 3.85 8.39
CA HIS A 39 -3.56 4.73 7.73
C HIS A 39 -2.54 5.29 8.71
N ASP A 40 -1.39 5.68 8.20
CA ASP A 40 -0.28 6.27 8.97
C ASP A 40 0.14 5.41 10.18
N ILE A 41 0.21 4.08 9.96
CA ILE A 41 0.50 3.12 11.02
C ILE A 41 2.00 3.04 11.28
N LEU A 42 2.39 3.21 12.54
CA LEU A 42 3.76 3.06 13.01
C LEU A 42 3.97 1.67 13.60
N ILE A 43 4.91 0.91 13.07
CA ILE A 43 5.30 -0.39 13.59
C ILE A 43 6.81 -0.41 13.90
N ASP A 44 7.21 -1.27 14.83
CA ASP A 44 8.62 -1.43 15.15
C ASP A 44 9.40 -1.95 13.93
N GLY A 45 10.38 -1.18 13.53
CA GLY A 45 11.30 -1.51 12.46
C GLY A 45 12.62 -2.11 13.00
N ALA A 46 13.68 -1.99 12.21
CA ALA A 46 15.02 -2.35 12.64
C ALA A 46 15.63 -1.24 13.51
N ASP A 47 16.55 -1.65 14.42
CA ASP A 47 17.40 -0.75 15.20
C ASP A 47 16.64 0.27 16.07
N GLY A 48 15.46 -0.13 16.58
CA GLY A 48 14.64 0.75 17.44
C GLY A 48 14.02 1.94 16.71
N LYS A 49 13.97 1.90 15.38
CA LYS A 49 13.25 2.88 14.55
C LYS A 49 11.85 2.38 14.21
N TYR A 50 10.95 3.33 14.06
CA TYR A 50 9.62 2.99 13.54
C TYR A 50 9.61 2.93 12.02
N SER A 51 8.75 2.06 11.50
CA SER A 51 8.42 1.96 10.09
C SER A 51 6.99 2.44 9.91
N GLN A 52 6.81 3.52 9.17
CA GLN A 52 5.48 4.08 8.88
C GLN A 52 4.91 3.41 7.63
N ILE A 53 3.71 2.89 7.74
CA ILE A 53 2.93 2.32 6.65
C ILE A 53 1.84 3.32 6.27
N ASP A 54 1.81 3.74 5.01
CA ASP A 54 0.86 4.76 4.55
C ASP A 54 -0.59 4.29 4.67
N LEU A 55 -0.88 3.03 4.24
CA LEU A 55 -2.22 2.47 4.31
C LEU A 55 -2.18 0.95 4.47
N LEU A 56 -3.03 0.43 5.36
CA LEU A 56 -3.31 -1.01 5.52
C LEU A 56 -4.78 -1.29 5.23
N LEU A 57 -5.04 -2.32 4.42
CA LEU A 57 -6.38 -2.83 4.19
C LEU A 57 -6.45 -4.27 4.68
N ILE A 58 -7.23 -4.53 5.73
CA ILE A 58 -7.41 -5.86 6.31
C ILE A 58 -8.65 -6.48 5.66
N GLY A 59 -8.44 -7.25 4.59
CA GLY A 59 -9.50 -7.90 3.83
C GLY A 59 -9.61 -9.39 4.14
N GLY A 60 -10.67 -10.03 3.66
CA GLY A 60 -10.90 -11.46 3.89
C GLY A 60 -9.80 -12.38 3.34
N LYS A 61 -9.01 -11.95 2.37
CA LYS A 61 -7.94 -12.76 1.73
C LYS A 61 -6.54 -12.47 2.30
N GLY A 62 -6.40 -11.51 3.19
CA GLY A 62 -5.12 -11.11 3.77
C GLY A 62 -5.02 -9.60 3.98
N ILE A 63 -3.80 -9.13 4.24
CA ILE A 63 -3.51 -7.71 4.49
C ILE A 63 -2.82 -7.10 3.27
N TYR A 64 -3.39 -6.02 2.75
CA TYR A 64 -2.79 -5.24 1.68
C TYR A 64 -2.01 -4.08 2.29
N VAL A 65 -0.71 -4.10 2.10
CA VAL A 65 0.21 -3.05 2.55
C VAL A 65 0.43 -2.11 1.38
N VAL A 66 -0.02 -0.88 1.53
CA VAL A 66 -0.02 0.10 0.45
C VAL A 66 1.01 1.16 0.72
N GLU A 67 1.90 1.34 -0.21
CA GLU A 67 2.87 2.43 -0.27
C GLU A 67 2.42 3.43 -1.33
N VAL A 68 2.37 4.70 -0.98
CA VAL A 68 1.92 5.76 -1.89
C VAL A 68 3.04 6.75 -2.16
N LYS A 69 3.28 7.02 -3.42
CA LYS A 69 4.24 8.05 -3.86
C LYS A 69 3.58 9.00 -4.85
N THR A 70 3.84 10.29 -4.67
CA THR A 70 3.26 11.33 -5.52
C THR A 70 4.38 12.13 -6.18
N TYR A 71 4.49 11.97 -7.50
CA TYR A 71 5.44 12.66 -8.37
C TYR A 71 4.69 13.18 -9.62
N PRO A 72 3.77 14.15 -9.51
CA PRO A 72 2.81 14.50 -10.55
C PRO A 72 3.54 14.83 -11.83
N GLU A 73 4.04 15.18 -12.51
CA GLU A 73 4.76 15.54 -13.75
C GLU A 73 6.02 14.72 -14.01
N ALA A 74 6.29 13.69 -13.18
CA ALA A 74 7.49 12.89 -13.34
C ALA A 74 7.22 11.60 -14.12
N ARG A 75 8.24 11.15 -14.85
CA ARG A 75 8.30 9.81 -15.44
C ARG A 75 9.20 8.94 -14.58
N ILE A 76 8.68 7.80 -14.15
CA ILE A 76 9.36 6.92 -13.20
C ILE A 76 9.81 5.64 -13.88
N TYR A 77 11.05 5.25 -13.61
CA TYR A 77 11.64 4.02 -14.09
C TYR A 77 12.16 3.21 -12.91
N GLY A 78 11.65 2.00 -12.79
CA GLY A 78 11.97 1.07 -11.73
C GLY A 78 12.33 -0.32 -12.22
N ASP A 79 12.98 -1.08 -11.34
CA ASP A 79 13.26 -2.48 -11.53
C ASP A 79 13.07 -3.20 -10.18
N GLY A 80 12.32 -4.32 -10.19
CA GLY A 80 12.01 -5.06 -8.98
C GLY A 80 13.23 -5.66 -8.27
N LYS A 81 14.34 -5.87 -8.98
CA LYS A 81 15.60 -6.37 -8.41
C LYS A 81 16.41 -5.29 -7.71
N ASN A 82 16.29 -4.04 -8.16
CA ASN A 82 17.15 -2.95 -7.75
C ASN A 82 16.57 -2.14 -6.58
N SER A 83 17.44 -1.71 -5.67
CA SER A 83 17.08 -0.80 -4.59
C SER A 83 17.03 0.67 -5.02
N LYS A 84 17.50 0.98 -6.21
CA LYS A 84 17.53 2.32 -6.79
C LYS A 84 16.59 2.40 -7.97
N TRP A 85 15.66 3.36 -7.90
CA TRP A 85 14.79 3.75 -8.98
C TRP A 85 15.10 5.19 -9.38
N TYR A 86 14.58 5.62 -10.52
CA TYR A 86 14.84 6.95 -11.04
C TYR A 86 13.54 7.62 -11.45
N TYR A 87 13.44 8.92 -11.23
CA TYR A 87 12.41 9.74 -11.86
C TYR A 87 13.02 10.89 -12.63
N TYR A 88 12.33 11.30 -13.68
CA TYR A 88 12.70 12.40 -14.55
C TYR A 88 11.66 13.49 -14.42
N LEU A 89 12.13 14.71 -14.10
CA LEU A 89 11.28 15.88 -13.95
C LEU A 89 12.01 17.11 -14.52
N GLY A 90 11.36 17.85 -15.43
CA GLY A 90 11.97 19.03 -16.07
C GLY A 90 13.28 18.73 -16.80
N GLY A 91 13.40 17.56 -17.44
CA GLY A 91 14.61 17.12 -18.15
C GLY A 91 15.77 16.65 -17.25
N LYS A 92 15.60 16.64 -15.94
CA LYS A 92 16.61 16.17 -14.98
C LYS A 92 16.24 14.78 -14.44
N ARG A 93 17.28 13.98 -14.16
CA ARG A 93 17.16 12.67 -13.53
C ARG A 93 17.47 12.77 -12.04
N TYR A 94 16.62 12.14 -11.25
CA TYR A 94 16.77 12.01 -9.81
C TYR A 94 16.74 10.55 -9.40
N GLU A 95 17.48 10.19 -8.36
CA GLU A 95 17.50 8.85 -7.77
C GLU A 95 16.57 8.82 -6.56
N ILE A 96 15.80 7.73 -6.42
CA ILE A 96 14.99 7.43 -5.25
C ILE A 96 15.25 6.00 -4.79
N TYR A 97 15.08 5.75 -3.50
CA TYR A 97 15.01 4.39 -3.00
C TYR A 97 13.77 3.70 -3.57
N SER A 98 13.89 2.44 -3.94
CA SER A 98 12.81 1.66 -4.52
C SER A 98 11.60 1.59 -3.58
N PRO A 99 10.44 2.15 -3.96
CA PRO A 99 9.21 2.02 -3.17
C PRO A 99 8.80 0.55 -2.99
N LEU A 100 9.13 -0.31 -3.94
CA LEU A 100 8.90 -1.75 -3.83
C LEU A 100 9.72 -2.35 -2.67
N LYS A 101 11.01 -2.03 -2.60
CA LYS A 101 11.87 -2.50 -1.49
C LYS A 101 11.48 -1.89 -0.15
N GLN A 102 10.99 -0.66 -0.16
CA GLN A 102 10.43 -0.02 1.03
C GLN A 102 9.21 -0.81 1.52
N ASN A 103 8.24 -1.06 0.65
CA ASN A 103 7.02 -1.76 1.01
C ASN A 103 7.26 -3.23 1.41
N GLN A 104 8.24 -3.91 0.80
CA GLN A 104 8.68 -5.24 1.24
C GLN A 104 9.16 -5.24 2.69
N LYS A 105 9.94 -4.22 3.10
CA LYS A 105 10.35 -4.07 4.50
C LYS A 105 9.17 -3.81 5.43
N HIS A 106 8.22 -2.97 5.03
CA HIS A 106 6.99 -2.76 5.79
C HIS A 106 6.26 -4.08 6.05
N ILE A 107 6.12 -4.92 5.01
CA ILE A 107 5.50 -6.24 5.13
C ILE A 107 6.29 -7.15 6.08
N GLN A 108 7.61 -7.19 5.98
CA GLN A 108 8.44 -8.00 6.89
C GLN A 108 8.26 -7.57 8.35
N TYR A 109 8.26 -6.27 8.63
CA TYR A 109 8.03 -5.75 9.99
C TYR A 109 6.61 -6.02 10.46
N LEU A 110 5.61 -5.83 9.59
CA LEU A 110 4.22 -6.13 9.91
C LEU A 110 4.01 -7.61 10.23
N LYS A 111 4.57 -8.53 9.45
CA LYS A 111 4.50 -9.98 9.72
C LYS A 111 5.15 -10.33 11.05
N LYS A 112 6.28 -9.71 11.40
CA LYS A 112 6.91 -9.87 12.71
C LYS A 112 6.02 -9.34 13.82
N PHE A 113 5.45 -8.15 13.66
CA PHE A 113 4.56 -7.53 14.63
C PHE A 113 3.29 -8.36 14.87
N LEU A 114 2.75 -8.96 13.82
CA LEU A 114 1.55 -9.80 13.87
C LEU A 114 1.84 -11.30 14.04
N SER A 115 3.05 -11.68 14.49
CA SER A 115 3.47 -13.09 14.59
C SER A 115 2.55 -13.98 15.44
N ASP A 116 1.89 -13.42 16.44
CA ASP A 116 0.93 -14.13 17.30
C ASP A 116 -0.36 -14.54 16.57
N PHE A 117 -0.62 -13.97 15.40
CA PHE A 117 -1.75 -14.34 14.54
C PHE A 117 -1.42 -15.44 13.52
N GLY A 118 -0.20 -15.98 13.54
CA GLY A 118 0.27 -16.99 12.59
C GLY A 118 0.81 -16.39 11.29
N ASP A 119 0.90 -17.22 10.24
CA ASP A 119 1.37 -16.76 8.92
C ASP A 119 0.25 -16.05 8.17
N ILE A 120 0.31 -14.73 8.19
CA ILE A 120 -0.68 -13.87 7.56
C ILE A 120 -0.27 -13.59 6.11
N PRO A 121 -1.15 -13.89 5.11
CA PRO A 121 -0.93 -13.45 3.74
C PRO A 121 -0.88 -11.93 3.65
N CYS A 122 0.22 -11.41 3.10
CA CYS A 122 0.40 -9.99 2.85
C CYS A 122 0.60 -9.75 1.35
N PHE A 123 0.01 -8.67 0.85
CA PHE A 123 0.09 -8.23 -0.53
C PHE A 123 0.73 -6.84 -0.58
N SER A 124 1.68 -6.65 -1.50
CA SER A 124 2.31 -5.36 -1.72
C SER A 124 1.55 -4.57 -2.78
N VAL A 125 1.10 -3.37 -2.44
CA VAL A 125 0.43 -2.47 -3.37
C VAL A 125 1.21 -1.16 -3.43
N LEU A 126 1.74 -0.84 -4.62
CA LEU A 126 2.40 0.43 -4.87
C LEU A 126 1.47 1.33 -5.65
N THR A 127 1.12 2.47 -5.11
CA THR A 127 0.37 3.51 -5.83
C THR A 127 1.31 4.69 -6.08
N ILE A 128 1.69 4.87 -7.33
CA ILE A 128 2.63 5.91 -7.73
C ILE A 128 1.91 6.87 -8.69
N ILE A 129 1.51 8.01 -8.17
CA ILE A 129 0.83 9.05 -8.95
C ILE A 129 1.90 9.85 -9.69
N CYS A 130 1.97 9.68 -11.02
CA CYS A 130 2.98 10.29 -11.88
C CYS A 130 2.45 10.45 -13.33
N GLU A 131 3.22 11.11 -14.19
CA GLU A 131 2.90 11.25 -15.62
C GLU A 131 2.97 9.89 -16.33
N ASP A 132 4.04 9.14 -16.08
CA ASP A 132 4.28 7.82 -16.69
C ASP A 132 5.13 6.94 -15.76
N ILE A 133 4.88 5.64 -15.78
CA ILE A 133 5.62 4.68 -14.97
C ILE A 133 5.98 3.43 -15.77
N LYS A 134 7.26 3.05 -15.70
CA LYS A 134 7.74 1.80 -16.26
C LYS A 134 8.53 1.03 -15.21
N VAL A 135 7.99 -0.10 -14.77
CA VAL A 135 8.65 -1.00 -13.83
C VAL A 135 8.84 -2.36 -14.47
N THR A 136 10.07 -2.87 -14.43
CA THR A 136 10.44 -4.20 -14.93
C THR A 136 10.71 -5.16 -13.76
N ASN A 137 10.72 -6.46 -14.04
CA ASN A 137 11.09 -7.51 -13.07
C ASN A 137 10.33 -7.47 -11.73
N ILE A 138 9.06 -7.09 -11.75
CA ILE A 138 8.25 -6.95 -10.54
C ILE A 138 8.09 -8.30 -9.81
N ASN A 139 7.89 -9.38 -10.57
CA ASN A 139 7.64 -10.72 -10.03
C ASN A 139 8.92 -11.46 -9.60
N GLU A 140 10.09 -10.89 -9.83
CA GLU A 140 11.38 -11.45 -9.43
C GLU A 140 11.86 -10.90 -8.07
N SER A 141 10.96 -10.28 -7.30
CA SER A 141 11.25 -9.92 -5.92
C SER A 141 11.45 -11.21 -5.09
N GLN A 142 12.49 -11.23 -4.25
CA GLN A 142 12.97 -12.42 -3.54
C GLN A 142 11.98 -13.04 -2.53
N ASP A 143 10.86 -12.38 -2.28
CA ASP A 143 9.83 -12.83 -1.35
C ASP A 143 8.58 -13.20 -2.17
N ASP A 144 7.90 -14.30 -1.84
CA ASP A 144 6.63 -14.76 -2.46
C ASP A 144 5.44 -13.78 -2.23
N ILE A 145 5.72 -12.50 -2.29
CA ILE A 145 4.74 -11.43 -2.06
C ILE A 145 4.17 -11.01 -3.43
N SER A 146 2.87 -11.20 -3.59
CA SER A 146 2.18 -10.69 -4.79
C SER A 146 2.20 -9.16 -4.81
N VAL A 147 2.57 -8.56 -5.93
CA VAL A 147 2.76 -7.12 -6.08
C VAL A 147 1.84 -6.56 -7.15
N ALA A 148 1.15 -5.46 -6.83
CA ALA A 148 0.50 -4.60 -7.80
C ALA A 148 1.19 -3.23 -7.83
N VAL A 149 1.45 -2.72 -9.05
CA VAL A 149 1.93 -1.35 -9.27
C VAL A 149 0.87 -0.56 -10.01
N CYS A 150 0.41 0.52 -9.42
CA CYS A 150 -0.75 1.28 -9.87
C CYS A 150 -0.35 2.74 -10.09
N SER A 151 -0.77 3.33 -11.21
CA SER A 151 -0.46 4.72 -11.56
C SER A 151 -1.54 5.71 -11.12
N SER A 152 -2.63 5.22 -10.54
CA SER A 152 -3.75 6.04 -10.08
C SER A 152 -4.56 5.31 -9.00
N LEU A 153 -5.39 6.04 -8.26
CA LEU A 153 -6.27 5.44 -7.25
C LEU A 153 -7.29 4.46 -7.84
N PRO A 154 -7.95 4.71 -8.97
CA PRO A 154 -8.81 3.70 -9.60
C PRO A 154 -8.04 2.44 -10.01
N ALA A 155 -6.82 2.58 -10.54
CA ALA A 155 -5.96 1.44 -10.88
C ALA A 155 -5.56 0.62 -9.65
N MET A 156 -5.43 1.25 -8.48
CA MET A 156 -5.13 0.55 -7.24
C MET A 156 -6.25 -0.43 -6.84
N SER A 157 -7.53 -0.06 -6.95
CA SER A 157 -8.64 -0.97 -6.66
C SER A 157 -8.60 -2.20 -7.57
N GLN A 158 -8.37 -1.99 -8.87
CA GLN A 158 -8.20 -3.08 -9.84
C GLN A 158 -6.97 -3.95 -9.51
N GLY A 159 -5.86 -3.32 -9.13
CA GLY A 159 -4.64 -4.02 -8.73
C GLY A 159 -4.85 -4.93 -7.52
N ILE A 160 -5.55 -4.45 -6.49
CA ILE A 160 -5.92 -5.23 -5.30
C ILE A 160 -6.78 -6.44 -5.69
N GLU A 161 -7.79 -6.25 -6.52
CA GLU A 161 -8.63 -7.34 -7.00
C GLU A 161 -7.82 -8.39 -7.77
N LEU A 162 -6.93 -7.96 -8.65
CA LEU A 162 -6.12 -8.86 -9.47
C LEU A 162 -5.13 -9.70 -8.66
N ILE A 163 -4.38 -9.10 -7.74
CA ILE A 163 -3.38 -9.85 -6.94
C ILE A 163 -4.02 -10.84 -5.97
N ALA A 164 -5.27 -10.63 -5.61
CA ALA A 164 -6.02 -11.48 -4.69
C ALA A 164 -7.04 -12.39 -5.40
N LYS A 165 -7.20 -12.30 -6.72
CA LYS A 165 -8.29 -12.94 -7.46
C LYS A 165 -8.45 -14.42 -7.13
N ASP A 166 -7.36 -15.17 -7.20
CA ASP A 166 -7.34 -16.62 -7.04
C ASP A 166 -6.92 -17.07 -5.63
N LYS A 167 -6.84 -16.13 -4.68
CA LYS A 167 -6.49 -16.45 -3.30
C LYS A 167 -7.74 -16.80 -2.49
N PRO A 168 -7.66 -17.82 -1.62
CA PRO A 168 -8.78 -18.15 -0.72
C PRO A 168 -9.01 -17.06 0.31
N ALA A 169 -10.21 -16.97 0.85
CA ALA A 169 -10.44 -16.21 2.07
C ALA A 169 -9.77 -16.93 3.25
N VAL A 170 -9.04 -16.17 4.06
CA VAL A 170 -8.28 -16.67 5.22
C VAL A 170 -8.74 -16.05 6.53
N PHE A 171 -9.46 -14.93 6.47
CA PHE A 171 -9.96 -14.23 7.66
C PHE A 171 -11.48 -14.20 7.69
N SER A 172 -12.04 -14.55 8.84
CA SER A 172 -13.41 -14.20 9.22
C SER A 172 -13.52 -12.72 9.62
N GLU A 173 -14.74 -12.20 9.72
CA GLU A 173 -14.94 -10.83 10.23
C GLU A 173 -14.37 -10.64 11.63
N GLU A 174 -14.53 -11.64 12.51
CA GLU A 174 -13.98 -11.61 13.85
C GLU A 174 -12.44 -11.54 13.85
N GLN A 175 -11.78 -12.32 12.98
CA GLN A 175 -10.33 -12.30 12.87
C GLN A 175 -9.84 -10.94 12.33
N LYS A 176 -10.51 -10.36 11.34
CA LYS A 176 -10.19 -9.01 10.84
C LYS A 176 -10.28 -7.97 11.97
N GLN A 177 -11.36 -8.01 12.75
CA GLN A 177 -11.55 -7.11 13.87
C GLN A 177 -10.49 -7.29 14.97
N ARG A 178 -10.10 -8.51 15.29
CA ARG A 178 -9.04 -8.78 16.26
C ARG A 178 -7.68 -8.22 15.80
N ILE A 179 -7.32 -8.42 14.54
CA ILE A 179 -6.08 -7.86 13.97
C ILE A 179 -6.14 -6.33 13.99
N TYR A 180 -7.26 -5.76 13.56
CA TYR A 180 -7.47 -4.32 13.58
C TYR A 180 -7.30 -3.73 14.98
N GLN A 181 -7.98 -4.31 15.97
CA GLN A 181 -7.90 -3.84 17.35
C GLN A 181 -6.50 -3.96 17.93
N TYR A 182 -5.82 -5.07 17.66
CA TYR A 182 -4.44 -5.28 18.11
C TYR A 182 -3.49 -4.19 17.58
N ILE A 183 -3.61 -3.84 16.30
CA ILE A 183 -2.83 -2.74 15.71
C ILE A 183 -3.18 -1.41 16.37
N MET A 184 -4.47 -1.11 16.56
CA MET A 184 -4.92 0.15 17.15
C MET A 184 -4.47 0.29 18.61
N ASP A 185 -4.55 -0.76 19.42
CA ASP A 185 -4.13 -0.74 20.82
C ASP A 185 -2.64 -0.41 20.94
N ASP A 186 -1.81 -0.93 20.03
CA ASP A 186 -0.38 -0.62 19.96
C ASP A 186 -0.13 0.86 19.60
N GLN A 187 -0.90 1.44 18.65
CA GLN A 187 -0.78 2.86 18.27
C GLN A 187 -1.11 3.81 19.43
N TYR A 188 -2.04 3.43 20.31
CA TYR A 188 -2.46 4.26 21.47
C TYR A 188 -1.67 3.98 22.75
N SER A 189 -0.79 2.97 22.78
CA SER A 189 -0.01 2.61 23.97
C SER A 189 1.14 3.57 24.31
N GLY A 190 1.26 4.71 23.63
CA GLY A 190 2.17 5.80 23.99
C GLY A 190 3.60 5.62 23.49
N LYS A 191 3.75 5.19 22.25
CA LYS A 191 5.04 5.22 21.52
C LYS A 191 5.49 6.62 21.19
#